data_36cbea10f8c6e3028e6b96ae35112526
#
_entry.id   36cbea10f8c6e3028e6b96ae35112526
#
_cell.length_a   1.000
_cell.length_b   1.000
_cell.length_c   1.000
_cell.angle_alpha   90.00
_cell.angle_beta   90.00
_cell.angle_gamma   90.00
#
_symmetry.space_group_name_H-M   'P 1'
#
loop_
_entity.id
_entity.type
_entity.pdbx_description
1 polymer ?
#
loop_
_entity_poly.entity_id
_entity_poly.type
_entity_poly.pdbx_seq_one_letter_code
_entity_poly.pdbx_strand_id
1 'polypeptide(L)'
;MSISTDIKNLIITSVNNLASTQTVYGYRELNPTGWPAVWVVTSDMDGTFATTAENRRIYAYSVTCLWPLGEDFEKDGTPREEYAEEVLATVVDEIINVIDDRGFLNTINTYGSGDTVGLFIEASDAQWGEIDFQKGKAKAVQMLIRIHTDYNTAT
;
A
#
# COMPACT_ATOMS: atom_id res chain seq x y z
N MET A 1 15.88 -4.35 12.79
CA MET A 1 15.09 -3.81 11.69
C MET A 1 14.19 -2.71 12.22
N SER A 2 13.97 -1.68 11.48
CA SER A 2 13.13 -0.57 11.94
C SER A 2 11.65 -0.94 11.92
N ILE A 3 10.88 -0.29 12.77
CA ILE A 3 9.41 -0.48 12.79
C ILE A 3 8.81 -0.06 11.45
N SER A 4 9.32 1.01 10.86
CA SER A 4 8.85 1.46 9.54
C SER A 4 9.04 0.38 8.47
N THR A 5 10.18 -0.30 8.46
CA THR A 5 10.45 -1.40 7.54
C THR A 5 9.56 -2.62 7.84
N ASP A 6 9.34 -2.92 9.10
CA ASP A 6 8.48 -4.03 9.51
C ASP A 6 7.03 -3.81 9.05
N ILE A 7 6.51 -2.60 9.20
CA ILE A 7 5.17 -2.25 8.74
C ILE A 7 5.10 -2.30 7.21
N LYS A 8 6.11 -1.78 6.51
CA LYS A 8 6.19 -1.86 5.06
C LYS A 8 6.12 -3.31 4.58
N ASN A 9 6.90 -4.18 5.20
CA ASN A 9 6.91 -5.60 4.87
C ASN A 9 5.57 -6.28 5.16
N LEU A 10 4.88 -5.86 6.22
CA LEU A 10 3.53 -6.34 6.51
C LEU A 10 2.54 -5.95 5.41
N ILE A 11 2.61 -4.71 4.92
CA ILE A 11 1.78 -4.26 3.81
C ILE A 11 2.09 -5.09 2.56
N ILE A 12 3.37 -5.26 2.22
CA ILE A 12 3.79 -6.04 1.05
C ILE A 12 3.27 -7.48 1.14
N THR A 13 3.45 -8.14 2.27
CA THR A 13 2.99 -9.51 2.47
C THR A 13 1.48 -9.61 2.37
N SER A 14 0.76 -8.69 2.99
CA SER A 14 -0.71 -8.67 2.96
C SER A 14 -1.25 -8.46 1.55
N VAL A 15 -0.67 -7.55 0.80
CA VAL A 15 -1.08 -7.28 -0.59
C VAL A 15 -0.69 -8.43 -1.50
N ASN A 16 0.48 -9.03 -1.30
CA ASN A 16 0.93 -10.16 -2.12
C ASN A 16 0.05 -11.40 -1.96
N ASN A 17 -0.65 -11.53 -0.86
CA ASN A 17 -1.56 -12.64 -0.61
C ASN A 17 -2.97 -12.43 -1.17
N LEU A 18 -3.26 -11.28 -1.76
CA LEU A 18 -4.56 -11.01 -2.36
C LEU A 18 -4.72 -11.73 -3.70
N ALA A 19 -5.92 -12.22 -3.97
CA ALA A 19 -6.19 -12.96 -5.20
C ALA A 19 -6.06 -12.12 -6.47
N SER A 20 -6.31 -10.82 -6.37
CA SER A 20 -6.31 -9.91 -7.53
C SER A 20 -4.95 -9.34 -7.86
N THR A 21 -3.93 -9.50 -6.99
CA THR A 21 -2.58 -8.99 -7.26
C THR A 21 -1.70 -10.10 -7.81
N GLN A 22 -0.76 -9.74 -8.67
CA GLN A 22 0.16 -10.72 -9.23
C GLN A 22 1.61 -10.47 -8.83
N THR A 23 2.05 -9.22 -8.81
CA THR A 23 3.39 -8.87 -8.35
C THR A 23 3.33 -7.65 -7.44
N VAL A 24 4.09 -7.70 -6.34
CA VAL A 24 4.18 -6.61 -5.37
C VAL A 24 5.65 -6.30 -5.16
N TYR A 25 5.99 -5.02 -5.28
CA TYR A 25 7.36 -4.54 -5.16
C TYR A 25 7.46 -3.50 -4.04
N GLY A 26 8.55 -3.57 -3.28
CA GLY A 26 8.86 -2.56 -2.27
C GLY A 26 9.54 -1.32 -2.83
N TYR A 27 9.52 -1.13 -4.13
CA TYR A 27 10.12 -0.01 -4.86
C TYR A 27 9.36 0.19 -6.17
N ARG A 28 9.67 1.28 -6.87
CA ARG A 28 9.04 1.56 -8.16
C ARG A 28 9.72 0.74 -9.26
N GLU A 29 9.24 -0.47 -9.46
CA GLU A 29 9.72 -1.34 -10.53
C GLU A 29 9.19 -0.88 -11.89
N LEU A 30 10.07 -0.46 -12.77
CA LEU A 30 9.70 0.06 -14.09
C LEU A 30 9.51 -1.05 -15.14
N ASN A 31 9.70 -2.28 -14.77
CA ASN A 31 9.55 -3.43 -15.67
C ASN A 31 8.91 -4.61 -14.95
N PRO A 32 7.66 -4.46 -14.47
CA PRO A 32 6.99 -5.53 -13.75
C PRO A 32 6.86 -6.80 -14.58
N THR A 33 6.94 -7.96 -13.91
CA THR A 33 6.85 -9.26 -14.57
C THR A 33 5.43 -9.83 -14.57
N GLY A 34 4.52 -9.25 -13.83
CA GLY A 34 3.13 -9.69 -13.77
C GLY A 34 2.19 -8.52 -13.46
N TRP A 35 0.93 -8.68 -13.82
CA TRP A 35 -0.09 -7.65 -13.66
C TRP A 35 -1.36 -8.22 -13.02
N PRO A 36 -2.07 -7.48 -12.17
CA PRO A 36 -1.73 -6.12 -11.70
C PRO A 36 -0.44 -6.11 -10.89
N ALA A 37 0.35 -5.04 -11.06
CA ALA A 37 1.54 -4.79 -10.27
C ALA A 37 1.23 -3.75 -9.19
N VAL A 38 1.85 -3.89 -8.03
CA VAL A 38 1.66 -2.96 -6.92
C VAL A 38 3.03 -2.52 -6.40
N TRP A 39 3.20 -1.22 -6.24
CA TRP A 39 4.38 -0.65 -5.60
C TRP A 39 4.02 -0.18 -4.20
N VAL A 40 4.77 -0.62 -3.21
CA VAL A 40 4.65 -0.16 -1.83
C VAL A 40 5.93 0.58 -1.49
N VAL A 41 5.84 1.88 -1.37
CA VAL A 41 7.01 2.75 -1.14
C VAL A 41 6.79 3.55 0.14
N THR A 42 7.82 3.62 0.95
CA THR A 42 7.77 4.46 2.15
C THR A 42 7.61 5.92 1.74
N SER A 43 6.60 6.57 2.29
CA SER A 43 6.41 8.01 2.18
C SER A 43 7.05 8.69 3.39
N ASP A 44 6.86 9.98 3.54
CA ASP A 44 7.41 10.70 4.68
C ASP A 44 6.79 10.19 5.98
N MET A 45 7.63 9.96 6.97
CA MET A 45 7.18 9.64 8.32
C MET A 45 6.92 10.93 9.08
N ASP A 46 5.72 11.05 9.61
CA ASP A 46 5.34 12.18 10.44
C ASP A 46 5.28 11.71 11.90
N GLY A 47 6.15 12.27 12.73
CA GLY A 47 6.22 11.93 14.15
C GLY A 47 5.80 13.10 15.03
N THR A 48 4.88 12.85 15.93
CA THR A 48 4.38 13.84 16.87
C THR A 48 4.54 13.33 18.29
N PHE A 49 5.09 14.15 19.16
CA PHE A 49 5.25 13.83 20.59
C PHE A 49 4.05 14.41 21.35
N ALA A 50 3.17 13.55 21.83
CA ALA A 50 1.99 13.97 22.58
C ALA A 50 2.34 14.33 24.03
N THR A 51 3.22 13.54 24.66
CA THR A 51 3.70 13.76 26.04
C THR A 51 5.15 13.35 26.15
N THR A 52 5.77 13.54 27.33
CA THR A 52 7.14 13.09 27.59
C THR A 52 7.30 11.57 27.58
N ALA A 53 6.20 10.82 27.81
CA ALA A 53 6.23 9.36 27.87
C ALA A 53 5.65 8.71 26.61
N GLU A 54 5.03 9.46 25.75
CA GLU A 54 4.34 8.95 24.57
C GLU A 54 4.89 9.57 23.31
N ASN A 55 5.13 8.71 22.32
CA ASN A 55 5.51 9.15 20.97
C ASN A 55 4.40 8.74 20.02
N ARG A 56 3.59 9.70 19.58
CA ARG A 56 2.68 9.47 18.48
C ARG A 56 3.51 9.43 17.19
N ARG A 57 3.46 8.30 16.50
CA ARG A 57 4.16 8.13 15.23
C ARG A 57 3.17 7.77 14.13
N ILE A 58 3.32 8.44 13.01
CA ILE A 58 2.50 8.17 11.83
C ILE A 58 3.43 7.66 10.74
N TYR A 59 3.26 6.38 10.38
CA TYR A 59 4.03 5.77 9.31
C TYR A 59 3.22 5.82 8.03
N ALA A 60 3.76 6.47 7.01
CA ALA A 60 3.06 6.71 5.76
C ALA A 60 3.70 5.92 4.62
N TYR A 61 2.86 5.28 3.81
CA TYR A 61 3.27 4.47 2.67
C TYR A 61 2.43 4.83 1.46
N SER A 62 3.11 4.97 0.33
CA SER A 62 2.44 5.18 -0.95
C SER A 62 2.24 3.82 -1.61
N VAL A 63 0.99 3.49 -1.91
CA VAL A 63 0.63 2.25 -2.58
C VAL A 63 0.09 2.59 -3.95
N THR A 64 0.78 2.13 -5.00
CA THR A 64 0.41 2.39 -6.38
C THR A 64 0.09 1.07 -7.06
N CYS A 65 -1.11 0.98 -7.62
CA CYS A 65 -1.56 -0.19 -8.37
C CYS A 65 -1.55 0.14 -9.86
N LEU A 66 -1.10 -0.81 -10.68
CA LEU A 66 -0.80 -0.58 -12.09
C LEU A 66 -1.41 -1.68 -12.96
N TRP A 67 -2.00 -1.27 -14.09
CA TRP A 67 -2.50 -2.18 -15.11
C TRP A 67 -2.17 -1.62 -16.50
N PRO A 68 -1.61 -2.45 -17.41
CA PRO A 68 -1.18 -1.95 -18.73
C PRO A 68 -2.34 -1.56 -19.62
N LEU A 69 -2.11 -0.55 -20.46
CA LEU A 69 -3.06 -0.09 -21.46
C LEU A 69 -2.75 -0.64 -22.87
N GLY A 70 -1.95 -1.72 -22.95
CA GLY A 70 -1.59 -2.35 -24.20
C GLY A 70 -2.68 -3.27 -24.77
N GLU A 71 -2.52 -3.68 -26.04
CA GLU A 71 -3.48 -4.52 -26.74
C GLU A 71 -3.67 -5.88 -26.08
N ASP A 72 -2.63 -6.43 -25.46
CA ASP A 72 -2.70 -7.73 -24.81
C ASP A 72 -3.54 -7.72 -23.52
N PHE A 73 -3.97 -6.56 -23.09
CA PHE A 73 -4.72 -6.38 -21.84
C PHE A 73 -6.11 -5.80 -22.10
N GLU A 74 -6.65 -6.04 -23.28
CA GLU A 74 -8.00 -5.63 -23.65
C GLU A 74 -9.04 -6.65 -23.20
N LYS A 75 -10.24 -6.14 -22.99
CA LYS A 75 -11.44 -6.96 -22.83
C LYS A 75 -12.40 -6.61 -23.95
N ASP A 76 -12.90 -7.62 -24.65
CA ASP A 76 -13.82 -7.42 -25.77
C ASP A 76 -15.04 -6.61 -25.36
N GLY A 77 -15.34 -5.57 -26.16
CA GLY A 77 -16.50 -4.72 -25.92
C GLY A 77 -16.31 -3.66 -24.83
N THR A 78 -15.14 -3.59 -24.22
CA THR A 78 -14.86 -2.58 -23.17
C THR A 78 -13.63 -1.76 -23.55
N PRO A 79 -13.69 -0.43 -23.50
CA PRO A 79 -12.51 0.39 -23.73
C PRO A 79 -11.37 0.04 -22.76
N ARG A 80 -10.13 0.13 -23.22
CA ARG A 80 -8.95 -0.24 -22.43
C ARG A 80 -8.87 0.49 -21.09
N GLU A 81 -9.12 1.79 -21.10
CA GLU A 81 -9.08 2.59 -19.88
C GLU A 81 -10.17 2.19 -18.89
N GLU A 82 -11.36 1.90 -19.38
CA GLU A 82 -12.47 1.46 -18.53
C GLU A 82 -12.19 0.09 -17.90
N TYR A 83 -11.65 -0.84 -18.68
CA TYR A 83 -11.27 -2.14 -18.15
C TYR A 83 -10.14 -2.04 -17.12
N ALA A 84 -9.12 -1.22 -17.41
CA ALA A 84 -8.04 -0.97 -16.46
C ALA A 84 -8.58 -0.41 -15.15
N GLU A 85 -9.53 0.51 -15.22
CA GLU A 85 -10.16 1.09 -14.04
C GLU A 85 -10.93 0.05 -13.23
N GLU A 86 -11.68 -0.84 -13.91
CA GLU A 86 -12.41 -1.94 -13.25
C GLU A 86 -11.46 -2.87 -12.50
N VAL A 87 -10.36 -3.27 -13.14
CA VAL A 87 -9.37 -4.16 -12.53
C VAL A 87 -8.73 -3.50 -11.32
N LEU A 88 -8.30 -2.25 -11.48
CA LEU A 88 -7.61 -1.54 -10.41
C LEU A 88 -8.54 -1.18 -9.25
N ALA A 89 -9.81 -0.87 -9.52
CA ALA A 89 -10.77 -0.61 -8.46
C ALA A 89 -10.96 -1.85 -7.57
N THR A 90 -10.99 -3.03 -8.16
CA THR A 90 -11.07 -4.29 -7.41
C THR A 90 -9.83 -4.48 -6.53
N VAL A 91 -8.65 -4.22 -7.07
CA VAL A 91 -7.39 -4.34 -6.29
C VAL A 91 -7.39 -3.36 -5.12
N VAL A 92 -7.80 -2.12 -5.36
CA VAL A 92 -7.87 -1.09 -4.31
C VAL A 92 -8.81 -1.51 -3.19
N ASP A 93 -9.99 -1.99 -3.53
CA ASP A 93 -10.97 -2.44 -2.53
C ASP A 93 -10.44 -3.59 -1.70
N GLU A 94 -9.76 -4.55 -2.32
CA GLU A 94 -9.17 -5.66 -1.60
C GLU A 94 -8.03 -5.22 -0.66
N ILE A 95 -7.21 -4.27 -1.11
CA ILE A 95 -6.13 -3.72 -0.27
C ILE A 95 -6.72 -3.00 0.94
N ILE A 96 -7.72 -2.15 0.73
CA ILE A 96 -8.38 -1.43 1.83
C ILE A 96 -8.96 -2.43 2.83
N ASN A 97 -9.63 -3.47 2.36
CA ASN A 97 -10.24 -4.46 3.23
C ASN A 97 -9.20 -5.22 4.07
N VAL A 98 -8.06 -5.56 3.49
CA VAL A 98 -7.05 -6.32 4.23
C VAL A 98 -6.34 -5.47 5.28
N ILE A 99 -6.08 -4.19 5.02
CA ILE A 99 -5.44 -3.32 6.01
C ILE A 99 -6.42 -2.86 7.10
N ASP A 100 -7.72 -2.80 6.80
CA ASP A 100 -8.74 -2.49 7.80
C ASP A 100 -9.03 -3.69 8.73
N ASP A 101 -8.47 -4.85 8.44
CA ASP A 101 -8.64 -6.00 9.29
C ASP A 101 -7.93 -5.78 10.63
N ARG A 102 -8.62 -6.14 11.71
CA ARG A 102 -8.08 -6.04 13.06
C ARG A 102 -6.77 -6.83 13.22
N GLY A 103 -6.61 -7.94 12.51
CA GLY A 103 -5.38 -8.73 12.51
C GLY A 103 -4.16 -7.96 12.04
N PHE A 104 -4.33 -7.01 11.11
CA PHE A 104 -3.24 -6.16 10.64
C PHE A 104 -2.70 -5.27 11.79
N LEU A 105 -3.59 -4.58 12.51
CA LEU A 105 -3.18 -3.76 13.66
C LEU A 105 -2.62 -4.61 14.80
N ASN A 106 -3.17 -5.78 15.05
CA ASN A 106 -2.67 -6.68 16.08
C ASN A 106 -1.24 -7.13 15.80
N THR A 107 -0.88 -7.33 14.53
CA THR A 107 0.49 -7.68 14.16
C THR A 107 1.43 -6.51 14.44
N ILE A 108 1.00 -5.28 14.16
CA ILE A 108 1.81 -4.07 14.44
C ILE A 108 2.11 -3.96 15.93
N ASN A 109 1.19 -4.37 16.79
CA ASN A 109 1.39 -4.34 18.25
C ASN A 109 2.56 -5.23 18.73
N THR A 110 3.09 -6.11 17.88
CA THR A 110 4.25 -6.94 18.22
C THR A 110 5.59 -6.27 17.88
N TYR A 111 5.57 -5.19 17.11
CA TYR A 111 6.78 -4.53 16.66
C TYR A 111 7.42 -3.69 17.76
N GLY A 112 8.73 -3.43 17.63
CA GLY A 112 9.48 -2.71 18.64
C GLY A 112 9.52 -3.44 19.98
N SER A 113 9.61 -4.76 19.96
CA SER A 113 9.59 -5.61 21.16
C SER A 113 8.29 -5.48 21.98
N GLY A 114 7.18 -5.21 21.28
CA GLY A 114 5.87 -5.05 21.91
C GLY A 114 5.57 -3.65 22.43
N ASP A 115 6.48 -2.69 22.21
CA ASP A 115 6.27 -1.31 22.65
C ASP A 115 5.46 -0.46 21.67
N THR A 116 5.16 -1.00 20.50
CA THR A 116 4.33 -0.32 19.49
C THR A 116 2.87 -0.66 19.71
N VAL A 117 2.02 0.36 19.72
CA VAL A 117 0.57 0.19 19.76
C VAL A 117 -0.03 0.79 18.50
N GLY A 118 -0.62 -0.07 17.66
CA GLY A 118 -1.37 0.38 16.50
C GLY A 118 -2.71 0.96 16.92
N LEU A 119 -2.99 2.19 16.53
CA LEU A 119 -4.21 2.89 16.89
C LEU A 119 -5.27 2.78 15.81
N PHE A 120 -4.96 3.28 14.63
CA PHE A 120 -5.88 3.22 13.49
C PHE A 120 -5.12 3.46 12.18
N ILE A 121 -5.79 3.17 11.07
CA ILE A 121 -5.24 3.30 9.73
C ILE A 121 -6.12 4.27 8.94
N GLU A 122 -5.46 5.21 8.26
CA GLU A 122 -6.11 6.09 7.32
C GLU A 122 -5.66 5.75 5.91
N ALA A 123 -6.60 5.64 4.99
CA ALA A 123 -6.29 5.58 3.56
C ALA A 123 -6.83 6.85 2.91
N SER A 124 -5.98 7.52 2.14
CA SER A 124 -6.42 8.70 1.40
C SER A 124 -7.29 8.29 0.22
N ASP A 125 -7.99 9.25 -0.36
CA ASP A 125 -8.72 9.05 -1.60
C ASP A 125 -7.77 8.58 -2.70
N ALA A 126 -8.23 7.65 -3.52
CA ALA A 126 -7.45 7.13 -4.63
C ALA A 126 -7.26 8.22 -5.70
N GLN A 127 -6.03 8.37 -6.14
CA GLN A 127 -5.68 9.31 -7.20
C GLN A 127 -5.36 8.52 -8.47
N TRP A 128 -6.10 8.78 -9.53
CA TRP A 128 -5.97 8.09 -10.80
C TRP A 128 -5.05 8.86 -11.75
N GLY A 129 -4.26 8.11 -12.52
CA GLY A 129 -3.35 8.69 -13.49
C GLY A 129 -2.80 7.64 -14.42
N GLU A 130 -1.75 8.00 -15.13
CA GLU A 130 -1.03 7.12 -16.05
C GLU A 130 0.47 7.20 -15.78
N ILE A 131 1.16 6.09 -16.02
CA ILE A 131 2.61 6.01 -15.89
C ILE A 131 3.17 5.45 -17.19
N ASP A 132 4.23 6.08 -17.70
CA ASP A 132 4.94 5.62 -18.89
C ASP A 132 6.02 4.62 -18.50
N PHE A 133 6.04 3.48 -19.18
CA PHE A 133 7.07 2.47 -19.09
C PHE A 133 7.79 2.35 -20.43
N GLN A 134 8.91 1.65 -20.46
CA GLN A 134 9.61 1.38 -21.71
C GLN A 134 8.72 0.64 -22.73
N LYS A 135 7.82 -0.18 -22.27
CA LYS A 135 6.96 -1.02 -23.11
C LYS A 135 5.57 -0.43 -23.34
N GLY A 136 5.31 0.80 -22.92
CA GLY A 136 4.02 1.45 -23.12
C GLY A 136 3.52 2.15 -21.86
N LYS A 137 2.22 2.42 -21.83
CA LYS A 137 1.57 3.10 -20.72
C LYS A 137 0.82 2.14 -19.82
N ALA A 138 0.73 2.48 -18.55
CA ALA A 138 -0.12 1.79 -17.60
C ALA A 138 -1.07 2.78 -16.93
N LYS A 139 -2.30 2.36 -16.72
CA LYS A 139 -3.21 3.06 -15.82
C LYS A 139 -2.71 2.84 -14.40
N ALA A 140 -2.72 3.89 -13.61
CA ALA A 140 -2.23 3.83 -12.23
C ALA A 140 -3.27 4.41 -11.29
N VAL A 141 -3.37 3.83 -10.11
CA VAL A 141 -4.11 4.40 -9.00
C VAL A 141 -3.20 4.39 -7.78
N GLN A 142 -3.08 5.55 -7.14
CA GLN A 142 -2.22 5.73 -5.98
C GLN A 142 -3.04 6.10 -4.76
N MET A 143 -2.74 5.48 -3.64
CA MET A 143 -3.30 5.86 -2.35
C MET A 143 -2.18 6.03 -1.35
N LEU A 144 -2.41 6.89 -0.36
CA LEU A 144 -1.50 7.06 0.76
C LEU A 144 -2.11 6.37 1.97
N ILE A 145 -1.35 5.45 2.56
CA ILE A 145 -1.77 4.74 3.77
C ILE A 145 -0.98 5.30 4.94
N ARG A 146 -1.68 5.82 5.93
CA ARG A 146 -1.09 6.30 7.18
C ARG A 146 -1.48 5.38 8.32
N ILE A 147 -0.49 4.90 9.04
CA ILE A 147 -0.69 4.02 10.17
C ILE A 147 -0.31 4.79 11.42
N HIS A 148 -1.31 5.11 12.23
CA HIS A 148 -1.15 5.86 13.47
C HIS A 148 -0.80 4.90 14.59
N THR A 149 0.31 5.16 15.24
CA THR A 149 0.82 4.34 16.34
C THR A 149 1.27 5.20 17.52
N ASP A 150 1.26 4.60 18.68
CA ASP A 150 1.98 5.11 19.83
C ASP A 150 3.14 4.17 20.13
N TYR A 151 4.30 4.74 20.43
CA TYR A 151 5.45 3.96 20.87
C TYR A 151 5.71 4.30 22.34
N ASN A 152 5.60 3.29 23.19
CA ASN A 152 5.80 3.49 24.62
C ASN A 152 7.29 3.52 24.93
N THR A 153 7.79 4.70 25.30
CA THR A 153 9.18 4.89 25.71
C THR A 153 9.34 4.97 27.22
N ALA A 154 8.24 4.94 27.97
CA ALA A 154 8.28 4.93 29.42
C ALA A 154 8.64 3.54 29.92
N THR A 155 9.74 3.41 30.66
CA THR A 155 10.21 2.16 31.24
C THR A 155 10.33 2.30 32.76
#